data_c911f57cf36a010223c6b87fc42f466d
#
_entry.id   c911f57cf36a010223c6b87fc42f466d
#
_cell.length_a   1.000
_cell.length_b   1.000
_cell.length_c   1.000
_cell.angle_alpha   90.00
_cell.angle_beta   90.00
_cell.angle_gamma   90.00
#
_symmetry.space_group_name_H-M   'P 1'
#
loop_
_entity.id
_entity.type
_entity.pdbx_description
1 polymer ?
#
loop_
_entity_poly.entity_id
_entity_poly.type
_entity_poly.pdbx_seq_one_letter_code
_entity_poly.pdbx_strand_id
1 'polypeptide(L)'
;MERGFDKLTIEAVAARAGVGKQTIYRWWPSRHALVADVTLEDADRILRPVARTDDVAADLCAWAVTLATALTTVRGNAMLRALTTAGVEHQDTAARLHAGFNQPIHDAVRGRLTAEGLTAESARDATDAIVGGIVYAILSEGRSFDPHRAESITRTVIAGITTR
;
A
#
# COMPACT_ATOMS: atom_id res chain seq x y z
N MET A 1 19.00 13.11 9.30
CA MET A 1 19.23 11.84 10.02
C MET A 1 17.95 11.02 9.92
N GLU A 2 17.89 10.15 8.94
CA GLU A 2 16.77 9.23 8.73
C GLU A 2 16.91 8.08 9.76
N ARG A 3 16.21 8.18 10.86
CA ARG A 3 15.99 7.01 11.72
C ARG A 3 14.82 6.25 11.12
N GLY A 4 15.13 5.18 10.35
CA GLY A 4 14.12 4.32 9.75
C GLY A 4 13.17 3.72 10.81
N PHE A 5 12.02 3.26 10.38
CA PHE A 5 11.02 2.59 11.23
C PHE A 5 11.62 1.44 12.04
N ASP A 6 12.69 0.80 11.55
CA ASP A 6 13.40 -0.28 12.26
C ASP A 6 14.01 0.14 13.60
N LYS A 7 14.27 1.45 13.77
CA LYS A 7 14.82 2.03 15.02
C LYS A 7 13.75 2.70 15.89
N LEU A 8 12.48 2.65 15.49
CA LEU A 8 11.39 3.18 16.29
C LEU A 8 11.18 2.28 17.52
N THR A 9 11.32 2.83 18.72
CA THR A 9 11.00 2.14 19.98
C THR A 9 9.87 2.87 20.68
N ILE A 10 9.08 2.16 21.46
CA ILE A 10 8.01 2.76 22.28
C ILE A 10 8.59 3.78 23.24
N GLU A 11 9.78 3.52 23.79
CA GLU A 11 10.50 4.44 24.67
C GLU A 11 10.86 5.75 23.98
N ALA A 12 11.36 5.68 22.75
CA ALA A 12 11.70 6.87 21.97
C ALA A 12 10.45 7.70 21.62
N VAL A 13 9.33 7.03 21.31
CA VAL A 13 8.05 7.69 21.06
C VAL A 13 7.53 8.37 22.32
N ALA A 14 7.51 7.68 23.47
CA ALA A 14 7.07 8.21 24.75
C ALA A 14 7.91 9.42 25.17
N ALA A 15 9.23 9.33 25.08
CA ALA A 15 10.15 10.43 25.39
C ALA A 15 9.90 11.66 24.50
N ARG A 16 9.67 11.45 23.19
CA ARG A 16 9.40 12.54 22.25
C ARG A 16 8.03 13.18 22.47
N ALA A 17 7.04 12.39 22.88
CA ALA A 17 5.68 12.85 23.20
C ALA A 17 5.57 13.47 24.61
N GLY A 18 6.62 13.36 25.44
CA GLY A 18 6.58 13.86 26.83
C GLY A 18 5.64 13.07 27.75
N VAL A 19 5.39 11.79 27.44
CA VAL A 19 4.50 10.93 28.22
C VAL A 19 5.23 9.68 28.74
N GLY A 20 4.67 9.05 29.77
CA GLY A 20 5.19 7.78 30.26
C GLY A 20 4.96 6.63 29.26
N LYS A 21 5.91 5.68 29.17
CA LYS A 21 5.75 4.51 28.29
C LYS A 21 4.48 3.70 28.55
N GLN A 22 4.01 3.66 29.82
CA GLN A 22 2.76 3.00 30.18
C GLN A 22 1.54 3.63 29.51
N THR A 23 1.58 4.96 29.30
CA THR A 23 0.53 5.67 28.55
C THR A 23 0.47 5.21 27.10
N ILE A 24 1.63 5.02 26.46
CA ILE A 24 1.70 4.49 25.10
C ILE A 24 1.19 3.04 25.07
N TYR A 25 1.67 2.17 25.97
CA TYR A 25 1.27 0.75 26.01
C TYR A 25 -0.24 0.54 26.28
N ARG A 26 -0.90 1.49 26.94
CA ARG A 26 -2.35 1.44 27.16
C ARG A 26 -3.14 1.55 25.84
N TRP A 27 -2.64 2.30 24.87
CA TRP A 27 -3.26 2.49 23.56
C TRP A 27 -2.73 1.52 22.51
N TRP A 28 -1.45 1.22 22.55
CA TRP A 28 -0.76 0.37 21.61
C TRP A 28 0.04 -0.70 22.37
N PRO A 29 -0.49 -1.93 22.46
CA PRO A 29 0.16 -3.01 23.25
C PRO A 29 1.50 -3.45 22.67
N SER A 30 1.80 -3.06 21.42
CA SER A 30 3.07 -3.34 20.76
C SER A 30 3.51 -2.20 19.85
N ARG A 31 4.80 -2.18 19.50
CA ARG A 31 5.33 -1.30 18.47
C ARG A 31 4.59 -1.47 17.12
N HIS A 32 4.27 -2.71 16.77
CA HIS A 32 3.57 -3.02 15.52
C HIS A 32 2.14 -2.44 15.49
N ALA A 33 1.44 -2.50 16.63
CA ALA A 33 0.11 -1.88 16.76
C ALA A 33 0.17 -0.36 16.57
N LEU A 34 1.18 0.31 17.14
CA LEU A 34 1.41 1.75 16.95
C LEU A 34 1.70 2.08 15.48
N VAL A 35 2.61 1.32 14.85
CA VAL A 35 2.96 1.52 13.44
C VAL A 35 1.75 1.28 12.54
N ALA A 36 0.94 0.27 12.84
CA ALA A 36 -0.28 -0.01 12.09
C ALA A 36 -1.27 1.16 12.15
N ASP A 37 -1.52 1.73 13.33
CA ASP A 37 -2.43 2.87 13.48
C ASP A 37 -1.93 4.11 12.73
N VAL A 38 -0.64 4.44 12.86
CA VAL A 38 -0.03 5.55 12.09
C VAL A 38 -0.13 5.31 10.59
N THR A 39 0.04 4.05 10.15
CA THR A 39 -0.09 3.65 8.75
C THR A 39 -1.51 3.84 8.24
N LEU A 40 -2.51 3.41 9.01
CA LEU A 40 -3.92 3.54 8.65
C LEU A 40 -4.38 5.01 8.63
N GLU A 41 -3.86 5.85 9.51
CA GLU A 41 -4.12 7.30 9.50
C GLU A 41 -3.63 7.99 8.22
N ASP A 42 -2.54 7.48 7.65
CA ASP A 42 -2.00 7.97 6.38
C ASP A 42 -2.61 7.29 5.14
N ALA A 43 -3.32 6.19 5.33
CA ALA A 43 -3.90 5.40 4.24
C ALA A 43 -4.79 6.26 3.33
N ASP A 44 -5.61 7.14 3.88
CA ASP A 44 -6.51 8.03 3.12
C ASP A 44 -5.75 8.97 2.16
N ARG A 45 -4.48 9.24 2.42
CA ARG A 45 -3.64 10.07 1.53
C ARG A 45 -3.11 9.28 0.34
N ILE A 46 -2.97 7.98 0.50
CA ILE A 46 -2.43 7.06 -0.51
C ILE A 46 -3.57 6.39 -1.27
N LEU A 47 -4.65 6.04 -0.57
CA LEU A 47 -5.83 5.40 -1.12
C LEU A 47 -6.63 6.41 -1.95
N ARG A 48 -6.35 6.45 -3.25
CA ARG A 48 -7.11 7.25 -4.20
C ARG A 48 -8.01 6.35 -5.02
N PRO A 49 -9.27 6.74 -5.26
CA PRO A 49 -10.13 5.99 -6.16
C PRO A 49 -9.54 5.99 -7.58
N VAL A 50 -9.76 4.92 -8.32
CA VAL A 50 -9.47 4.90 -9.76
C VAL A 50 -10.50 5.78 -10.47
N ALA A 51 -10.05 6.63 -11.39
CA ALA A 51 -10.94 7.42 -12.24
C ALA A 51 -11.87 6.50 -13.05
N ARG A 52 -12.97 7.04 -13.52
CA ARG A 52 -13.96 6.33 -14.35
C ARG A 52 -14.25 7.12 -15.61
N THR A 53 -13.27 7.09 -16.52
CA THR A 53 -13.43 7.61 -17.88
C THR A 53 -13.74 6.47 -18.85
N ASP A 54 -13.85 6.79 -20.13
CA ASP A 54 -14.05 5.78 -21.19
C ASP A 54 -12.75 5.01 -21.53
N ASP A 55 -11.60 5.42 -20.95
CA ASP A 55 -10.30 4.77 -21.13
C ASP A 55 -9.82 4.11 -19.83
N VAL A 56 -10.20 2.84 -19.65
CA VAL A 56 -9.80 2.03 -18.49
C VAL A 56 -8.29 1.90 -18.34
N ALA A 57 -7.57 1.83 -19.46
CA ALA A 57 -6.12 1.67 -19.42
C ALA A 57 -5.46 2.96 -18.93
N ALA A 58 -5.88 4.12 -19.41
CA ALA A 58 -5.40 5.40 -18.93
C ALA A 58 -5.73 5.63 -17.45
N ASP A 59 -6.96 5.30 -17.02
CA ASP A 59 -7.41 5.42 -15.61
C ASP A 59 -6.52 4.61 -14.68
N LEU A 60 -6.29 3.33 -15.00
CA LEU A 60 -5.49 2.43 -14.17
C LEU A 60 -4.00 2.78 -14.21
N CYS A 61 -3.46 3.22 -15.36
CA CYS A 61 -2.09 3.69 -15.46
C CYS A 61 -1.84 4.94 -14.62
N ALA A 62 -2.72 5.93 -14.68
CA ALA A 62 -2.60 7.15 -13.88
C ALA A 62 -2.70 6.86 -12.37
N TRP A 63 -3.61 5.97 -11.99
CA TRP A 63 -3.76 5.50 -10.62
C TRP A 63 -2.49 4.77 -10.14
N ALA A 64 -1.94 3.88 -10.96
CA ALA A 64 -0.72 3.13 -10.64
C ALA A 64 0.50 4.03 -10.41
N VAL A 65 0.68 5.05 -11.24
CA VAL A 65 1.74 6.07 -11.07
C VAL A 65 1.53 6.84 -9.77
N THR A 66 0.29 7.22 -9.45
CA THR A 66 -0.04 7.93 -8.22
C THR A 66 0.29 7.08 -6.99
N LEU A 67 -0.11 5.80 -6.98
CA LEU A 67 0.22 4.85 -5.91
C LEU A 67 1.73 4.69 -5.77
N ALA A 68 2.45 4.44 -6.86
CA ALA A 68 3.89 4.26 -6.84
C ALA A 68 4.62 5.51 -6.35
N THR A 69 4.19 6.69 -6.77
CA THR A 69 4.73 7.97 -6.29
C THR A 69 4.57 8.12 -4.78
N ALA A 70 3.40 7.79 -4.24
CA ALA A 70 3.16 7.83 -2.80
C ALA A 70 4.04 6.84 -2.04
N LEU A 71 4.16 5.60 -2.54
CA LEU A 71 4.92 4.53 -1.90
C LEU A 71 6.45 4.69 -2.00
N THR A 72 6.97 5.46 -2.94
CA THR A 72 8.41 5.77 -3.08
C THR A 72 8.86 6.96 -2.23
N THR A 73 7.94 7.71 -1.62
CA THR A 73 8.31 8.71 -0.63
C THR A 73 9.00 8.06 0.58
N VAL A 74 9.76 8.84 1.35
CA VAL A 74 10.39 8.35 2.61
C VAL A 74 9.36 7.67 3.50
N ARG A 75 8.21 8.33 3.70
CA ARG A 75 7.13 7.87 4.58
C ARG A 75 6.41 6.64 3.99
N GLY A 76 6.04 6.69 2.71
CA GLY A 76 5.35 5.59 2.04
C GLY A 76 6.20 4.33 1.96
N ASN A 77 7.50 4.45 1.68
CA ASN A 77 8.41 3.31 1.63
C ASN A 77 8.62 2.68 3.02
N ALA A 78 8.79 3.52 4.05
CA ALA A 78 8.89 3.04 5.42
C ALA A 78 7.61 2.33 5.88
N MET A 79 6.44 2.88 5.50
CA MET A 79 5.14 2.28 5.75
C MET A 79 5.01 0.92 5.06
N LEU A 80 5.33 0.83 3.76
CA LEU A 80 5.25 -0.41 3.00
C LEU A 80 6.10 -1.52 3.62
N ARG A 81 7.33 -1.20 4.06
CA ARG A 81 8.21 -2.14 4.78
C ARG A 81 7.62 -2.56 6.12
N ALA A 82 7.05 -1.63 6.87
CA ALA A 82 6.40 -1.94 8.15
C ALA A 82 5.20 -2.87 7.97
N LEU A 83 4.40 -2.67 6.91
CA LEU A 83 3.28 -3.54 6.55
C LEU A 83 3.73 -4.98 6.28
N THR A 84 4.81 -5.16 5.49
CA THR A 84 5.33 -6.49 5.16
C THR A 84 5.90 -7.20 6.39
N THR A 85 6.57 -6.48 7.29
CA THR A 85 7.13 -7.06 8.53
C THR A 85 6.03 -7.42 9.52
N ALA A 86 5.07 -6.52 9.75
CA ALA A 86 3.97 -6.74 10.69
C ALA A 86 3.08 -7.93 10.29
N GLY A 87 2.91 -8.14 8.97
CA GLY A 87 2.13 -9.25 8.44
C GLY A 87 2.70 -10.64 8.78
N VAL A 88 4.00 -10.73 9.02
CA VAL A 88 4.68 -12.00 9.37
C VAL A 88 4.63 -12.28 10.88
N GLU A 89 4.67 -11.26 11.72
CA GLU A 89 4.89 -11.42 13.16
C GLU A 89 3.59 -11.42 13.99
N HIS A 90 2.52 -10.74 13.53
CA HIS A 90 1.30 -10.52 14.33
C HIS A 90 0.04 -10.61 13.48
N GLN A 91 -0.71 -11.71 13.60
CA GLN A 91 -1.93 -11.98 12.83
C GLN A 91 -3.00 -10.88 12.93
N ASP A 92 -3.28 -10.38 14.14
CA ASP A 92 -4.29 -9.33 14.34
C ASP A 92 -3.88 -8.00 13.68
N THR A 93 -2.59 -7.66 13.76
CA THR A 93 -2.04 -6.48 13.09
C THR A 93 -2.10 -6.64 11.58
N ALA A 94 -1.73 -7.81 11.06
CA ALA A 94 -1.84 -8.14 9.65
C ALA A 94 -3.27 -8.01 9.13
N ALA A 95 -4.26 -8.54 9.86
CA ALA A 95 -5.68 -8.46 9.48
C ALA A 95 -6.17 -7.00 9.42
N ARG A 96 -5.82 -6.16 10.39
CA ARG A 96 -6.17 -4.72 10.41
C ARG A 96 -5.55 -3.97 9.23
N LEU A 97 -4.28 -4.23 8.94
CA LEU A 97 -3.57 -3.60 7.83
C LEU A 97 -4.10 -4.08 6.48
N HIS A 98 -4.43 -5.37 6.38
CA HIS A 98 -5.06 -5.90 5.18
C HIS A 98 -6.42 -5.21 4.93
N ALA A 99 -7.29 -5.16 5.93
CA ALA A 99 -8.61 -4.55 5.80
C ALA A 99 -8.55 -3.03 5.54
N GLY A 100 -7.64 -2.31 6.20
CA GLY A 100 -7.57 -0.86 6.14
C GLY A 100 -6.68 -0.30 5.02
N PHE A 101 -5.81 -1.11 4.43
CA PHE A 101 -4.89 -0.65 3.39
C PHE A 101 -4.90 -1.53 2.13
N ASN A 102 -4.62 -2.83 2.25
CA ASN A 102 -4.50 -3.69 1.07
C ASN A 102 -5.85 -3.87 0.36
N GLN A 103 -6.90 -4.18 1.11
CA GLN A 103 -8.22 -4.44 0.54
C GLN A 103 -8.79 -3.24 -0.22
N PRO A 104 -8.77 -2.00 0.31
CA PRO A 104 -9.22 -0.82 -0.44
C PRO A 104 -8.46 -0.60 -1.75
N ILE A 105 -7.14 -0.85 -1.79
CA ILE A 105 -6.33 -0.76 -3.01
C ILE A 105 -6.82 -1.78 -4.05
N HIS A 106 -6.98 -3.03 -3.64
CA HIS A 106 -7.46 -4.09 -4.53
C HIS A 106 -8.89 -3.84 -4.98
N ASP A 107 -9.77 -3.37 -4.10
CA ASP A 107 -11.17 -3.08 -4.43
C ASP A 107 -11.30 -1.93 -5.45
N ALA A 108 -10.45 -0.91 -5.37
CA ALA A 108 -10.44 0.20 -6.31
C ALA A 108 -10.11 -0.28 -7.74
N VAL A 109 -9.06 -1.08 -7.91
CA VAL A 109 -8.63 -1.62 -9.21
C VAL A 109 -9.63 -2.65 -9.73
N ARG A 110 -10.00 -3.63 -8.89
CA ARG A 110 -10.96 -4.68 -9.24
C ARG A 110 -12.31 -4.10 -9.65
N GLY A 111 -12.81 -3.10 -8.91
CA GLY A 111 -14.07 -2.44 -9.23
C GLY A 111 -14.03 -1.72 -10.57
N ARG A 112 -12.88 -1.13 -10.96
CA ARG A 112 -12.74 -0.51 -12.29
C ARG A 112 -12.73 -1.54 -13.40
N LEU A 113 -12.01 -2.66 -13.22
CA LEU A 113 -11.93 -3.76 -14.20
C LEU A 113 -13.27 -4.48 -14.37
N THR A 114 -13.98 -4.72 -13.27
CA THR A 114 -15.30 -5.36 -13.32
C THR A 114 -16.32 -4.47 -14.03
N ALA A 115 -16.24 -3.15 -13.86
CA ALA A 115 -17.12 -2.20 -14.56
C ALA A 115 -16.91 -2.22 -16.08
N GLU A 116 -15.75 -2.67 -16.57
CA GLU A 116 -15.45 -2.89 -18.00
C GLU A 116 -15.92 -4.27 -18.50
N GLY A 117 -16.58 -5.06 -17.66
CA GLY A 117 -17.13 -6.35 -18.06
C GLY A 117 -16.19 -7.54 -17.87
N LEU A 118 -15.03 -7.38 -17.19
CA LEU A 118 -14.21 -8.53 -16.83
C LEU A 118 -14.96 -9.41 -15.83
N THR A 119 -14.74 -10.72 -15.91
CA THR A 119 -15.24 -11.66 -14.90
C THR A 119 -14.56 -11.35 -13.54
N ALA A 120 -15.23 -11.72 -12.46
CA ALA A 120 -14.70 -11.50 -11.11
C ALA A 120 -13.32 -12.16 -10.90
N GLU A 121 -13.09 -13.33 -11.52
CA GLU A 121 -11.82 -14.05 -11.48
C GLU A 121 -10.74 -13.30 -12.25
N SER A 122 -11.00 -12.95 -13.52
CA SER A 122 -10.02 -12.19 -14.33
C SER A 122 -9.70 -10.82 -13.74
N ALA A 123 -10.70 -10.12 -13.19
CA ALA A 123 -10.49 -8.84 -12.53
C ALA A 123 -9.63 -8.97 -11.27
N ARG A 124 -9.81 -10.05 -10.49
CA ARG A 124 -8.98 -10.35 -9.32
C ARG A 124 -7.54 -10.61 -9.74
N ASP A 125 -7.32 -11.53 -10.68
CA ASP A 125 -5.98 -11.93 -11.11
C ASP A 125 -5.20 -10.75 -11.73
N ALA A 126 -5.87 -9.94 -12.54
CA ALA A 126 -5.29 -8.71 -13.09
C ALA A 126 -4.96 -7.69 -11.99
N THR A 127 -5.83 -7.53 -10.98
CA THR A 127 -5.56 -6.67 -9.83
C THR A 127 -4.33 -7.12 -9.07
N ASP A 128 -4.24 -8.42 -8.77
CA ASP A 128 -3.10 -9.00 -8.06
C ASP A 128 -1.80 -8.86 -8.85
N ALA A 129 -1.86 -9.02 -10.17
CA ALA A 129 -0.69 -8.81 -11.04
C ALA A 129 -0.24 -7.34 -11.07
N ILE A 130 -1.17 -6.38 -11.17
CA ILE A 130 -0.84 -4.95 -11.18
C ILE A 130 -0.29 -4.51 -9.82
N VAL A 131 -1.05 -4.72 -8.75
CA VAL A 131 -0.69 -4.25 -7.40
C VAL A 131 0.54 -4.99 -6.90
N GLY A 132 0.55 -6.32 -7.01
CA GLY A 132 1.67 -7.15 -6.59
C GLY A 132 2.96 -6.84 -7.36
N GLY A 133 2.90 -6.63 -8.67
CA GLY A 133 4.05 -6.25 -9.49
C GLY A 133 4.66 -4.90 -9.06
N ILE A 134 3.82 -3.89 -8.81
CA ILE A 134 4.26 -2.56 -8.35
C ILE A 134 4.88 -2.66 -6.95
N VAL A 135 4.18 -3.30 -6.02
CA VAL A 135 4.63 -3.46 -4.63
C VAL A 135 5.95 -4.24 -4.56
N TYR A 136 6.06 -5.35 -5.29
CA TYR A 136 7.29 -6.14 -5.35
C TYR A 136 8.47 -5.31 -5.88
N ALA A 137 8.28 -4.57 -6.98
CA ALA A 137 9.32 -3.74 -7.56
C ALA A 137 9.77 -2.64 -6.56
N ILE A 138 8.84 -1.99 -5.87
CA ILE A 138 9.17 -0.97 -4.85
C ILE A 138 9.88 -1.60 -3.65
N LEU A 139 9.49 -2.79 -3.20
CA LEU A 139 10.18 -3.48 -2.10
C LEU A 139 11.62 -3.85 -2.47
N SER A 140 11.85 -4.23 -3.73
CA SER A 140 13.16 -4.61 -4.26
C SER A 140 14.08 -3.41 -4.49
N GLU A 141 13.57 -2.34 -5.11
CA GLU A 141 14.34 -1.16 -5.52
C GLU A 141 14.27 0.00 -4.52
N GLY A 142 13.34 -0.07 -3.58
CA GLY A 142 13.13 0.97 -2.59
C GLY A 142 12.69 2.28 -3.22
N ARG A 143 13.23 3.38 -2.69
CA ARG A 143 12.93 4.75 -3.17
C ARG A 143 13.54 5.08 -4.54
N SER A 144 14.38 4.20 -5.06
CA SER A 144 14.96 4.34 -6.41
C SER A 144 14.03 3.87 -7.51
N PHE A 145 12.92 3.19 -7.16
CA PHE A 145 11.91 2.80 -8.14
C PHE A 145 11.34 4.01 -8.84
N ASP A 146 11.38 4.00 -10.18
CA ASP A 146 10.75 5.04 -11.00
C ASP A 146 9.22 4.81 -11.03
N PRO A 147 8.41 5.75 -10.49
CA PRO A 147 6.95 5.62 -10.50
C PRO A 147 6.35 5.43 -11.91
N HIS A 148 6.98 5.95 -12.96
CA HIS A 148 6.50 5.76 -14.34
C HIS A 148 6.60 4.30 -14.82
N ARG A 149 7.43 3.46 -14.19
CA ARG A 149 7.42 2.02 -14.45
C ARG A 149 6.13 1.33 -14.01
N ALA A 150 5.41 1.89 -13.04
CA ALA A 150 4.10 1.38 -12.65
C ALA A 150 3.08 1.47 -13.81
N GLU A 151 3.17 2.51 -14.64
CA GLU A 151 2.40 2.60 -15.89
C GLU A 151 2.71 1.44 -16.84
N SER A 152 4.01 1.15 -17.05
CA SER A 152 4.42 0.06 -17.95
C SER A 152 3.95 -1.30 -17.45
N ILE A 153 4.06 -1.59 -16.14
CA ILE A 153 3.56 -2.82 -15.51
C ILE A 153 2.05 -2.94 -15.75
N THR A 154 1.30 -1.88 -15.44
CA THR A 154 -0.16 -1.85 -15.59
C THR A 154 -0.58 -2.08 -17.04
N ARG A 155 0.05 -1.37 -17.99
CA ARG A 155 -0.24 -1.47 -19.42
C ARG A 155 0.02 -2.89 -19.95
N THR A 156 1.09 -3.54 -19.49
CA THR A 156 1.41 -4.92 -19.87
C THR A 156 0.34 -5.90 -19.42
N VAL A 157 -0.16 -5.76 -18.18
CA VAL A 157 -1.24 -6.61 -17.66
C VAL A 157 -2.53 -6.39 -18.43
N ILE A 158 -2.92 -5.12 -18.66
CA ILE A 158 -4.15 -4.78 -19.38
C ILE A 158 -4.10 -5.32 -20.81
N ALA A 159 -2.99 -5.15 -21.53
CA ALA A 159 -2.84 -5.70 -22.87
C ALA A 159 -3.05 -7.23 -22.90
N GLY A 160 -2.57 -7.95 -21.89
CA GLY A 160 -2.73 -9.40 -21.78
C GLY A 160 -4.16 -9.88 -21.55
N ILE A 161 -5.01 -9.06 -20.92
CA ILE A 161 -6.42 -9.42 -20.67
C ILE A 161 -7.37 -8.98 -21.80
N THR A 162 -6.97 -7.98 -22.59
CA THR A 162 -7.79 -7.46 -23.71
C THR A 162 -7.64 -8.28 -25.01
N THR A 163 -6.62 -9.14 -25.07
CA THR A 163 -6.30 -9.96 -26.25
C THR A 163 -7.04 -11.31 -26.26
N ARG A 164 -7.93 -11.56 -25.31
CA ARG A 164 -8.80 -12.76 -25.23
C ARG A 164 -10.25 -12.40 -25.53
#